data_7e687212930ad8fb366c0033b8c5e12b
#
_entry.id   7e687212930ad8fb366c0033b8c5e12b
#
_cell.length_a   1.000
_cell.length_b   1.000
_cell.length_c   1.000
_cell.angle_alpha   90.00
_cell.angle_beta   90.00
_cell.angle_gamma   90.00
#
_symmetry.space_group_name_H-M   'P 1'
#
loop_
_entity.id
_entity.type
_entity.pdbx_description
1 polymer ?
#
loop_
_entity_poly.entity_id
_entity_poly.type
_entity_poly.pdbx_seq_one_letter_code
_entity_poly.pdbx_strand_id
1 'polypeptide(L)'
;MLAAFFDIHKNSDTLFEGLEISKDTASCQKWMNQYPTLFLTFKDVDGLNFDDAYGQLAAQIADLYKEHAYLLDCPIIDSDDKQIFLELKAGTAGKIHLSRSLILLMRMMKTYYHKPVILLLDEYDVPLAKASTHGYYTEMLSLIKTLLSTALKDKPPISAFL
;
A
#
# COMPACT_ATOMS: atom_id res chain seq x y z
N MET A 1 -12.10 0.02 -8.16
CA MET A 1 -13.33 -0.70 -7.75
C MET A 1 -13.11 -1.54 -6.50
N LEU A 2 -12.14 -2.48 -6.41
CA LEU A 2 -11.93 -3.31 -5.22
C LEU A 2 -11.60 -2.51 -3.95
N ALA A 3 -10.76 -1.47 -4.04
CA ALA A 3 -10.48 -0.61 -2.89
C ALA A 3 -11.77 0.05 -2.33
N ALA A 4 -12.68 0.48 -3.20
CA ALA A 4 -13.96 1.02 -2.74
C ALA A 4 -14.85 -0.04 -2.07
N PHE A 5 -14.77 -1.32 -2.53
CA PHE A 5 -15.55 -2.40 -1.94
C PHE A 5 -15.12 -2.72 -0.51
N PHE A 6 -13.81 -2.82 -0.26
CA PHE A 6 -13.32 -3.28 1.03
C PHE A 6 -13.15 -2.18 2.07
N ASP A 7 -12.81 -0.95 1.63
CA ASP A 7 -12.32 0.12 2.51
C ASP A 7 -13.38 0.56 3.54
N ILE A 8 -13.03 0.43 4.80
CA ILE A 8 -13.83 0.81 5.96
C ILE A 8 -14.22 2.30 6.00
N HIS A 9 -13.48 3.16 5.27
CA HIS A 9 -13.77 4.59 5.16
C HIS A 9 -14.78 4.93 4.06
N LYS A 10 -15.18 3.95 3.26
CA LYS A 10 -16.12 4.16 2.16
C LYS A 10 -17.52 3.75 2.57
N ASN A 11 -18.50 4.35 1.93
CA ASN A 11 -19.87 3.83 1.88
C ASN A 11 -20.16 3.53 0.42
N SER A 12 -20.16 2.25 0.09
CA SER A 12 -20.15 1.79 -1.30
C SER A 12 -21.44 1.07 -1.71
N ASP A 13 -22.47 1.06 -0.87
CA ASP A 13 -23.74 0.36 -1.12
C ASP A 13 -24.32 0.75 -2.48
N THR A 14 -24.43 2.05 -2.76
CA THR A 14 -24.97 2.57 -4.03
C THR A 14 -24.05 2.31 -5.23
N LEU A 15 -22.71 2.21 -4.99
CA LEU A 15 -21.73 1.96 -6.06
C LEU A 15 -21.83 0.54 -6.63
N PHE A 16 -22.23 -0.41 -5.78
CA PHE A 16 -22.35 -1.83 -6.16
C PHE A 16 -23.79 -2.28 -6.38
N GLU A 17 -24.78 -1.37 -6.22
CA GLU A 17 -26.16 -1.66 -6.48
C GLU A 17 -26.38 -2.11 -7.94
N GLY A 18 -27.13 -3.21 -8.12
CA GLY A 18 -27.39 -3.81 -9.42
C GLY A 18 -26.26 -4.66 -10.02
N LEU A 19 -25.06 -4.69 -9.39
CA LEU A 19 -23.99 -5.59 -9.78
C LEU A 19 -24.22 -7.01 -9.20
N GLU A 20 -23.61 -8.02 -9.82
CA GLU A 20 -23.76 -9.41 -9.40
C GLU A 20 -23.38 -9.63 -7.93
N ILE A 21 -22.31 -8.95 -7.46
CA ILE A 21 -21.84 -9.04 -6.08
C ILE A 21 -22.90 -8.53 -5.08
N SER A 22 -23.75 -7.56 -5.44
CA SER A 22 -24.79 -7.05 -4.54
C SER A 22 -25.88 -8.07 -4.23
N LYS A 23 -26.00 -9.13 -5.04
CA LYS A 23 -26.92 -10.25 -4.81
C LYS A 23 -26.38 -11.23 -3.74
N ASP A 24 -25.06 -11.27 -3.53
CA ASP A 24 -24.43 -12.05 -2.47
C ASP A 24 -24.37 -11.25 -1.17
N THR A 25 -25.51 -11.21 -0.47
CA THR A 25 -25.64 -10.47 0.79
C THR A 25 -24.66 -10.94 1.87
N ALA A 26 -24.32 -12.23 1.91
CA ALA A 26 -23.38 -12.76 2.88
C ALA A 26 -21.95 -12.23 2.66
N SER A 27 -21.50 -12.21 1.41
CA SER A 27 -20.20 -11.63 1.05
C SER A 27 -20.20 -10.10 1.27
N CYS A 28 -21.27 -9.39 0.90
CA CYS A 28 -21.35 -7.96 1.16
C CYS A 28 -21.27 -7.65 2.67
N GLN A 29 -22.05 -8.32 3.51
CA GLN A 29 -22.00 -8.11 4.96
C GLN A 29 -20.63 -8.41 5.57
N LYS A 30 -19.92 -9.40 5.05
CA LYS A 30 -18.61 -9.82 5.57
C LYS A 30 -17.47 -8.92 5.12
N TRP A 31 -17.53 -8.38 3.91
CA TRP A 31 -16.37 -7.78 3.26
C TRP A 31 -16.56 -6.30 2.89
N MET A 32 -17.76 -5.89 2.47
CA MET A 32 -17.99 -4.54 1.94
C MET A 32 -17.86 -3.50 3.05
N ASN A 33 -16.89 -2.61 2.88
CA ASN A 33 -16.56 -1.53 3.82
C ASN A 33 -16.23 -2.00 5.25
N GLN A 34 -15.67 -3.23 5.38
CA GLN A 34 -15.38 -3.83 6.68
C GLN A 34 -13.92 -3.79 7.10
N TYR A 35 -13.00 -3.50 6.19
CA TYR A 35 -11.57 -3.62 6.45
C TYR A 35 -10.81 -2.34 6.11
N PRO A 36 -9.80 -1.97 6.95
CA PRO A 36 -8.83 -0.97 6.52
C PRO A 36 -8.13 -1.48 5.26
N THR A 37 -8.10 -0.66 4.22
CA THR A 37 -7.59 -1.07 2.90
C THR A 37 -6.47 -0.13 2.48
N LEU A 38 -5.31 -0.69 2.16
CA LEU A 38 -4.16 0.01 1.61
C LEU A 38 -4.09 -0.28 0.11
N PHE A 39 -4.19 0.76 -0.71
CA PHE A 39 -4.09 0.66 -2.16
C PHE A 39 -2.83 1.37 -2.65
N LEU A 40 -2.00 0.67 -3.41
CA LEU A 40 -0.81 1.23 -4.05
C LEU A 40 -0.79 0.81 -5.52
N THR A 41 -0.72 1.80 -6.43
CA THR A 41 -0.45 1.57 -7.85
C THR A 41 1.00 1.93 -8.16
N PHE A 42 1.63 1.18 -9.05
CA PHE A 42 2.99 1.44 -9.53
C PHE A 42 3.00 2.06 -10.92
N LYS A 43 1.84 2.47 -11.43
CA LYS A 43 1.63 2.97 -12.80
C LYS A 43 2.64 4.03 -13.21
N ASP A 44 2.92 4.98 -12.31
CA ASP A 44 3.75 6.15 -12.60
C ASP A 44 5.21 6.00 -12.11
N VAL A 45 5.60 4.79 -11.67
CA VAL A 45 6.98 4.51 -11.29
C VAL A 45 7.81 4.23 -12.54
N ASP A 46 8.41 5.28 -13.07
CA ASP A 46 9.22 5.27 -14.30
C ASP A 46 10.42 6.22 -14.13
N GLY A 47 11.44 6.05 -14.96
CA GLY A 47 12.62 6.91 -14.99
C GLY A 47 13.63 6.45 -16.03
N LEU A 48 14.46 7.36 -16.51
CA LEU A 48 15.54 7.04 -17.46
C LEU A 48 16.69 6.26 -16.80
N ASN A 49 16.75 6.30 -15.49
CA ASN A 49 17.71 5.58 -14.66
C ASN A 49 17.07 5.15 -13.34
N PHE A 50 17.80 4.34 -12.54
CA PHE A 50 17.29 3.83 -11.27
C PHE A 50 16.95 4.93 -10.26
N ASP A 51 17.74 6.00 -10.18
CA ASP A 51 17.55 7.06 -9.18
C ASP A 51 16.27 7.86 -9.47
N ASP A 52 15.95 8.11 -10.74
CA ASP A 52 14.70 8.76 -11.14
C ASP A 52 13.48 7.90 -10.76
N ALA A 53 13.50 6.61 -11.13
CA ALA A 53 12.41 5.68 -10.81
C ALA A 53 12.28 5.45 -9.29
N TYR A 54 13.38 5.39 -8.56
CA TYR A 54 13.39 5.34 -7.09
C TYR A 54 12.75 6.59 -6.49
N GLY A 55 13.06 7.77 -7.02
CA GLY A 55 12.46 9.04 -6.61
C GLY A 55 10.94 9.06 -6.80
N GLN A 56 10.45 8.55 -7.93
CA GLN A 56 9.00 8.42 -8.20
C GLN A 56 8.32 7.48 -7.20
N LEU A 57 8.92 6.32 -6.93
CA LEU A 57 8.39 5.39 -5.93
C LEU A 57 8.39 6.03 -4.53
N ALA A 58 9.46 6.72 -4.16
CA ALA A 58 9.54 7.42 -2.87
C ALA A 58 8.47 8.50 -2.73
N ALA A 59 8.18 9.25 -3.79
CA ALA A 59 7.12 10.26 -3.81
C ALA A 59 5.73 9.62 -3.64
N GLN A 60 5.43 8.52 -4.35
CA GLN A 60 4.17 7.80 -4.19
C GLN A 60 3.99 7.25 -2.77
N ILE A 61 5.05 6.69 -2.18
CA ILE A 61 5.02 6.23 -0.78
C ILE A 61 4.79 7.42 0.16
N ALA A 62 5.44 8.57 -0.08
CA ALA A 62 5.22 9.76 0.74
C ALA A 62 3.77 10.24 0.68
N ASP A 63 3.13 10.24 -0.49
CA ASP A 63 1.73 10.61 -0.64
C ASP A 63 0.80 9.61 0.06
N LEU A 64 1.06 8.31 -0.08
CA LEU A 64 0.35 7.27 0.67
C LEU A 64 0.43 7.51 2.19
N TYR A 65 1.60 7.90 2.71
CA TYR A 65 1.80 8.22 4.12
C TYR A 65 1.10 9.50 4.55
N LYS A 66 0.97 10.50 3.67
CA LYS A 66 0.19 11.72 3.95
C LYS A 66 -1.30 11.41 4.15
N GLU A 67 -1.86 10.53 3.32
CA GLU A 67 -3.26 10.08 3.44
C GLU A 67 -3.54 9.39 4.77
N HIS A 68 -2.53 8.75 5.37
CA HIS A 68 -2.64 8.01 6.62
C HIS A 68 -2.07 8.77 7.84
N ALA A 69 -1.91 10.10 7.75
CA ALA A 69 -1.30 10.91 8.81
C ALA A 69 -2.05 10.84 10.15
N TYR A 70 -3.35 10.50 10.16
CA TYR A 70 -4.15 10.28 11.36
C TYR A 70 -3.60 9.21 12.31
N LEU A 71 -2.77 8.27 11.79
CA LEU A 71 -2.12 7.25 12.61
C LEU A 71 -1.13 7.83 13.62
N LEU A 72 -0.58 9.02 13.35
CA LEU A 72 0.36 9.69 14.26
C LEU A 72 -0.29 10.10 15.58
N ASP A 73 -1.60 10.36 15.59
CA ASP A 73 -2.36 10.75 16.76
C ASP A 73 -2.74 9.57 17.66
N CYS A 74 -2.50 8.33 17.19
CA CYS A 74 -2.82 7.13 17.94
C CYS A 74 -1.80 6.90 19.07
N PRO A 75 -2.22 6.88 20.36
CA PRO A 75 -1.30 6.80 21.50
C PRO A 75 -0.64 5.41 21.67
N ILE A 76 -1.25 4.36 21.11
CA ILE A 76 -0.75 2.99 21.25
C ILE A 76 0.26 2.61 20.14
N ILE A 77 0.48 3.47 19.16
CA ILE A 77 1.52 3.28 18.16
C ILE A 77 2.87 3.72 18.73
N ASP A 78 3.86 2.86 18.54
CA ASP A 78 5.22 3.07 19.02
C ASP A 78 5.85 4.37 18.49
N SER A 79 6.64 5.05 19.31
CA SER A 79 7.29 6.32 18.96
C SER A 79 8.31 6.18 17.83
N ASP A 80 9.04 5.05 17.79
CA ASP A 80 10.04 4.82 16.75
C ASP A 80 9.36 4.58 15.40
N ASP A 81 8.22 3.88 15.39
CA ASP A 81 7.39 3.73 14.19
C ASP A 81 6.87 5.07 13.68
N LYS A 82 6.45 5.96 14.58
CA LYS A 82 6.04 7.34 14.24
C LYS A 82 7.19 8.15 13.66
N GLN A 83 8.40 7.99 14.17
CA GLN A 83 9.59 8.67 13.64
C GLN A 83 9.86 8.23 12.20
N ILE A 84 9.89 6.93 11.93
CA ILE A 84 10.07 6.39 10.57
C ILE A 84 8.91 6.82 9.64
N PHE A 85 7.68 6.85 10.17
CA PHE A 85 6.52 7.36 9.44
C PHE A 85 6.74 8.79 8.95
N LEU A 86 7.24 9.68 9.82
CA LEU A 86 7.50 11.08 9.46
C LEU A 86 8.57 11.22 8.38
N GLU A 87 9.63 10.42 8.42
CA GLU A 87 10.66 10.38 7.37
C GLU A 87 10.08 9.94 6.02
N LEU A 88 9.26 8.88 6.02
CA LEU A 88 8.59 8.38 4.80
C LEU A 88 7.59 9.41 4.26
N LYS A 89 6.77 10.01 5.11
CA LYS A 89 5.83 11.07 4.75
C LYS A 89 6.53 12.30 4.15
N ALA A 90 7.72 12.63 4.65
CA ALA A 90 8.51 13.76 4.15
C ALA A 90 9.29 13.42 2.87
N GLY A 91 9.35 12.16 2.45
CA GLY A 91 10.17 11.70 1.32
C GLY A 91 11.68 11.71 1.59
N THR A 92 12.09 11.77 2.87
CA THR A 92 13.50 11.83 3.30
C THR A 92 14.04 10.48 3.79
N ALA A 93 13.19 9.45 3.81
CA ALA A 93 13.55 8.12 4.28
C ALA A 93 14.61 7.45 3.39
N GLY A 94 15.58 6.80 4.03
CA GLY A 94 16.58 5.99 3.33
C GLY A 94 16.00 4.71 2.70
N LYS A 95 16.77 4.07 1.82
CA LYS A 95 16.37 2.85 1.07
C LYS A 95 15.83 1.74 1.97
N ILE A 96 16.37 1.55 3.16
CA ILE A 96 15.93 0.53 4.10
C ILE A 96 14.51 0.83 4.60
N HIS A 97 14.22 2.06 5.01
CA HIS A 97 12.90 2.46 5.47
C HIS A 97 11.88 2.42 4.32
N LEU A 98 12.27 2.88 3.12
CA LEU A 98 11.41 2.80 1.94
C LEU A 98 11.03 1.35 1.61
N SER A 99 11.99 0.43 1.59
CA SER A 99 11.72 -0.98 1.30
C SER A 99 10.86 -1.70 2.34
N ARG A 100 10.69 -1.12 3.52
CA ARG A 100 9.84 -1.61 4.62
C ARG A 100 8.58 -0.77 4.84
N SER A 101 8.34 0.21 3.99
CA SER A 101 7.24 1.16 4.18
C SER A 101 5.86 0.49 4.24
N LEU A 102 5.57 -0.45 3.33
CA LEU A 102 4.27 -1.11 3.30
C LEU A 102 4.00 -1.90 4.59
N ILE A 103 4.96 -2.70 5.06
CA ILE A 103 4.78 -3.49 6.30
C ILE A 103 4.63 -2.57 7.53
N LEU A 104 5.36 -1.47 7.60
CA LEU A 104 5.22 -0.49 8.66
C LEU A 104 3.81 0.11 8.68
N LEU A 105 3.35 0.63 7.54
CA LEU A 105 2.04 1.26 7.43
C LEU A 105 0.91 0.28 7.78
N MET A 106 0.97 -0.95 7.25
CA MET A 106 -0.02 -2.00 7.55
C MET A 106 -0.03 -2.38 9.04
N ARG A 107 1.14 -2.43 9.70
CA ARG A 107 1.25 -2.70 11.13
C ARG A 107 0.58 -1.59 11.95
N MET A 108 0.86 -0.32 11.62
CA MET A 108 0.25 0.83 12.27
C MET A 108 -1.28 0.85 12.06
N MET A 109 -1.76 0.60 10.83
CA MET A 109 -3.19 0.48 10.53
C MET A 109 -3.85 -0.65 11.32
N LYS A 110 -3.22 -1.85 11.38
CA LYS A 110 -3.72 -2.97 12.17
C LYS A 110 -3.82 -2.62 13.65
N THR A 111 -2.85 -1.90 14.20
CA THR A 111 -2.87 -1.44 15.60
C THR A 111 -4.00 -0.45 15.84
N TYR A 112 -4.22 0.48 14.91
CA TYR A 112 -5.26 1.51 15.00
C TYR A 112 -6.68 0.93 14.90
N TYR A 113 -6.93 0.08 13.88
CA TYR A 113 -8.28 -0.47 13.60
C TYR A 113 -8.60 -1.76 14.34
N HIS A 114 -7.61 -2.41 14.96
CA HIS A 114 -7.76 -3.75 15.55
C HIS A 114 -8.32 -4.79 14.56
N LYS A 115 -8.10 -4.58 13.26
CA LYS A 115 -8.55 -5.43 12.16
C LYS A 115 -7.38 -5.76 11.22
N PRO A 116 -7.42 -6.90 10.51
CA PRO A 116 -6.47 -7.15 9.43
C PRO A 116 -6.60 -6.08 8.35
N VAL A 117 -5.50 -5.76 7.70
CA VAL A 117 -5.43 -4.78 6.61
C VAL A 117 -5.46 -5.50 5.27
N ILE A 118 -6.27 -5.03 4.35
CA ILE A 118 -6.26 -5.51 2.96
C ILE A 118 -5.24 -4.68 2.18
N LEU A 119 -4.26 -5.36 1.57
CA LEU A 119 -3.29 -4.74 0.66
C LEU A 119 -3.69 -5.03 -0.78
N LEU A 120 -3.94 -3.98 -1.55
CA LEU A 120 -4.21 -4.03 -2.99
C LEU A 120 -3.05 -3.40 -3.73
N LEU A 121 -2.47 -4.14 -4.66
CA LEU A 121 -1.35 -3.70 -5.49
C LEU A 121 -1.76 -3.73 -6.95
N ASP A 122 -1.52 -2.63 -7.65
CA ASP A 122 -1.87 -2.46 -9.05
C ASP A 122 -0.64 -2.14 -9.89
N GLU A 123 -0.55 -2.73 -11.08
CA GLU A 123 0.52 -2.49 -12.06
C GLU A 123 1.95 -2.67 -11.47
N TYR A 124 2.14 -3.63 -10.56
CA TYR A 124 3.42 -3.86 -9.86
C TYR A 124 4.56 -4.31 -10.79
N ASP A 125 4.26 -4.76 -12.00
CA ASP A 125 5.19 -5.16 -13.05
C ASP A 125 5.68 -3.99 -13.91
N VAL A 126 4.97 -2.87 -13.93
CA VAL A 126 5.31 -1.67 -14.74
C VAL A 126 6.72 -1.15 -14.45
N PRO A 127 7.16 -0.96 -13.19
CA PRO A 127 8.53 -0.51 -12.92
C PRO A 127 9.60 -1.47 -13.44
N LEU A 128 9.33 -2.77 -13.45
CA LEU A 128 10.25 -3.79 -13.93
C LEU A 128 10.35 -3.79 -15.46
N ALA A 129 9.22 -3.64 -16.15
CA ALA A 129 9.18 -3.53 -17.61
C ALA A 129 9.96 -2.28 -18.08
N LYS A 130 9.74 -1.14 -17.43
CA LYS A 130 10.45 0.12 -17.71
C LYS A 130 11.94 0.00 -17.42
N ALA A 131 12.32 -0.55 -16.28
CA ALA A 131 13.71 -0.78 -15.88
C ALA A 131 14.45 -1.70 -16.86
N SER A 132 13.76 -2.70 -17.42
CA SER A 132 14.33 -3.58 -18.45
C SER A 132 14.71 -2.82 -19.72
N THR A 133 13.88 -1.86 -20.12
CA THR A 133 14.12 -1.03 -21.31
C THR A 133 15.31 -0.08 -21.11
N HIS A 134 15.51 0.43 -19.89
CA HIS A 134 16.51 1.44 -19.56
C HIS A 134 17.77 0.87 -18.88
N GLY A 135 17.89 -0.46 -18.70
CA GLY A 135 19.10 -1.14 -18.26
C GLY A 135 19.37 -1.15 -16.75
N TYR A 136 18.37 -0.80 -15.90
CA TYR A 136 18.47 -0.86 -14.43
C TYR A 136 17.53 -1.90 -13.79
N TYR A 137 17.19 -2.96 -14.55
CA TYR A 137 16.26 -4.01 -14.12
C TYR A 137 16.66 -4.68 -12.80
N THR A 138 17.93 -4.98 -12.60
CA THR A 138 18.40 -5.71 -11.41
C THR A 138 18.19 -4.92 -10.13
N GLU A 139 18.47 -3.63 -10.15
CA GLU A 139 18.29 -2.72 -9.02
C GLU A 139 16.80 -2.55 -8.68
N MET A 140 15.98 -2.35 -9.71
CA MET A 140 14.54 -2.20 -9.54
C MET A 140 13.90 -3.49 -9.03
N LEU A 141 14.29 -4.65 -9.58
CA LEU A 141 13.83 -5.95 -9.10
C LEU A 141 14.16 -6.17 -7.62
N SER A 142 15.38 -5.83 -7.20
CA SER A 142 15.80 -5.94 -5.80
C SER A 142 14.94 -5.08 -4.88
N LEU A 143 14.64 -3.85 -5.29
CA LEU A 143 13.82 -2.90 -4.53
C LEU A 143 12.38 -3.39 -4.41
N ILE A 144 11.70 -3.68 -5.53
CA ILE A 144 10.32 -4.14 -5.56
C ILE A 144 10.16 -5.48 -4.81
N LYS A 145 11.08 -6.43 -5.05
CA LYS A 145 11.08 -7.72 -4.34
C LYS A 145 11.18 -7.53 -2.83
N THR A 146 12.03 -6.62 -2.35
CA THR A 146 12.16 -6.38 -0.91
C THR A 146 10.92 -5.72 -0.35
N LEU A 147 10.38 -4.70 -1.02
CA LEU A 147 9.16 -3.99 -0.64
C LEU A 147 7.97 -4.95 -0.49
N LEU A 148 7.73 -5.79 -1.51
CA LEU A 148 6.62 -6.73 -1.51
C LEU A 148 6.85 -7.92 -0.58
N SER A 149 8.06 -8.49 -0.54
CA SER A 149 8.34 -9.65 0.31
C SER A 149 8.22 -9.33 1.79
N THR A 150 8.58 -8.12 2.24
CA THR A 150 8.40 -7.70 3.63
C THR A 150 6.93 -7.53 3.98
N ALA A 151 6.14 -6.98 3.07
CA ALA A 151 4.70 -6.78 3.27
C ALA A 151 3.90 -8.09 3.31
N LEU A 152 4.35 -9.12 2.57
CA LEU A 152 3.59 -10.36 2.37
C LEU A 152 4.01 -11.52 3.30
N LYS A 153 5.16 -11.43 3.99
CA LYS A 153 5.71 -12.54 4.80
C LYS A 153 5.06 -12.71 6.17
N ASP A 154 4.58 -11.66 6.78
CA ASP A 154 3.96 -11.77 8.10
C ASP A 154 2.47 -12.09 7.97
N LYS A 155 2.10 -13.31 8.42
CA LYS A 155 0.77 -13.95 8.46
C LYS A 155 -0.42 -13.01 8.25
N PRO A 156 -1.33 -13.38 7.37
CA PRO A 156 -1.66 -12.54 6.24
C PRO A 156 -2.47 -11.31 6.60
N PRO A 157 -2.09 -10.16 6.13
CA PRO A 157 -3.11 -9.29 5.61
C PRO A 157 -3.81 -10.08 4.50
N ILE A 158 -5.09 -9.91 4.34
CA ILE A 158 -5.77 -10.41 3.14
C ILE A 158 -5.16 -9.61 1.99
N SER A 159 -4.31 -10.26 1.19
CA SER A 159 -3.63 -9.59 0.08
C SER A 159 -4.30 -10.00 -1.23
N ALA A 160 -4.61 -9.04 -2.07
CA ALA A 160 -5.06 -9.27 -3.44
C ALA A 160 -4.13 -8.52 -4.40
N PHE A 161 -3.72 -9.21 -5.47
CA PHE A 161 -2.99 -8.63 -6.59
C PHE A 161 -3.99 -8.38 -7.72
N LEU A 162 -3.89 -7.21 -8.33
CA LEU A 162 -4.65 -6.80 -9.50
C LEU A 162 -3.76 -6.74 -10.72
#